data_a096e7e7db78647f6093b41eedeaadab
#
_entry.id   a096e7e7db78647f6093b41eedeaadab
#
_cell.length_a   1.000
_cell.length_b   1.000
_cell.length_c   1.000
_cell.angle_alpha   90.00
_cell.angle_beta   90.00
_cell.angle_gamma   90.00
#
_symmetry.space_group_name_H-M   'P 1'
#
loop_
_entity.id
_entity.type
_entity.pdbx_description
1 polymer ?
#
loop_
_entity_poly.entity_id
_entity_poly.type
_entity_poly.pdbx_seq_one_letter_code
_entity_poly.pdbx_strand_id
1 'polypeptide(L)'
;MIKIWAKVMKKGKIVKQCTFERDTSIDYSDFFDYLREICETLDVATPVLIKQHLFSFAKYNNVKFLADDFMEPIPFDRLVLENIFV
;
A
#
# COMPACT_ATOMS: atom_id res chain seq x y z
N MET A 1 -14.56 -5.20 -8.28
CA MET A 1 -13.89 -5.79 -7.13
C MET A 1 -12.53 -5.17 -6.90
N ILE A 2 -12.15 -4.94 -5.65
CA ILE A 2 -10.81 -4.47 -5.30
C ILE A 2 -10.03 -5.65 -4.76
N LYS A 3 -8.81 -5.86 -5.26
CA LYS A 3 -7.91 -6.88 -4.74
C LYS A 3 -6.48 -6.34 -4.79
N ILE A 4 -5.93 -6.01 -3.63
CA ILE A 4 -4.62 -5.40 -3.50
C ILE A 4 -3.72 -6.32 -2.69
N TRP A 5 -2.55 -6.63 -3.25
CA TRP A 5 -1.51 -7.38 -2.55
C TRP A 5 -0.53 -6.38 -1.93
N ALA A 6 -0.46 -6.37 -0.62
CA ALA A 6 0.42 -5.47 0.13
C ALA A 6 1.62 -6.25 0.65
N LYS A 7 2.82 -5.71 0.42
CA LYS A 7 4.08 -6.34 0.79
C LYS A 7 4.96 -5.37 1.55
N VAL A 8 5.47 -5.78 2.69
CA VAL A 8 6.50 -5.06 3.43
C VAL A 8 7.84 -5.68 3.05
N MET A 9 8.73 -4.88 2.47
CA MET A 9 10.00 -5.35 1.92
C MET A 9 11.18 -4.91 2.78
N LYS A 10 12.10 -5.83 3.03
CA LYS A 10 13.35 -5.54 3.73
C LYS A 10 14.46 -6.36 3.10
N LYS A 11 15.55 -5.69 2.67
CA LYS A 11 16.73 -6.32 2.05
C LYS A 11 16.34 -7.25 0.88
N GLY A 12 15.39 -6.78 0.05
CA GLY A 12 14.93 -7.51 -1.12
C GLY A 12 13.99 -8.67 -0.83
N LYS A 13 13.54 -8.83 0.41
CA LYS A 13 12.66 -9.94 0.80
C LYS A 13 11.34 -9.41 1.34
N ILE A 14 10.27 -10.18 1.13
CA ILE A 14 8.97 -9.90 1.73
C ILE A 14 9.03 -10.38 3.19
N VAL A 15 8.89 -9.45 4.15
CA VAL A 15 8.90 -9.79 5.58
C VAL A 15 7.50 -9.83 6.16
N LYS A 16 6.52 -9.15 5.54
CA LYS A 16 5.10 -9.22 5.87
C LYS A 16 4.30 -9.04 4.59
N GLN A 17 3.12 -9.63 4.54
CA GLN A 17 2.22 -9.44 3.40
C GLN A 17 0.78 -9.71 3.79
N CYS A 18 -0.14 -9.11 3.06
CA CYS A 18 -1.56 -9.40 3.17
C CYS A 18 -2.25 -9.07 1.86
N THR A 19 -3.48 -9.57 1.69
CA THR A 19 -4.33 -9.22 0.57
C THR A 19 -5.54 -8.46 1.09
N PHE A 20 -5.80 -7.30 0.50
CA PHE A 20 -6.95 -6.47 0.82
C PHE A 20 -7.99 -6.67 -0.28
N GLU A 21 -9.21 -7.08 0.11
CA GLU A 21 -10.28 -7.35 -0.84
C GLU A 21 -11.56 -6.61 -0.45
N ARG A 22 -12.26 -6.08 -1.47
CA ARG A 22 -13.59 -5.49 -1.33
C ARG A 22 -14.42 -5.82 -2.56
N ASP A 23 -15.70 -6.09 -2.36
CA ASP A 23 -16.64 -6.41 -3.44
C ASP A 23 -17.27 -5.13 -3.98
N THR A 24 -16.42 -4.23 -4.43
CA THR A 24 -16.80 -2.94 -5.01
C THR A 24 -15.68 -2.46 -5.93
N SER A 25 -15.94 -1.40 -6.69
CA SER A 25 -14.91 -0.78 -7.53
C SER A 25 -14.04 0.15 -6.70
N ILE A 26 -12.79 0.34 -7.13
CA ILE A 26 -11.89 1.30 -6.49
C ILE A 26 -12.48 2.70 -6.56
N ASP A 27 -12.50 3.38 -5.43
CA ASP A 27 -12.78 4.81 -5.33
C ASP A 27 -11.52 5.45 -4.74
N TYR A 28 -10.83 6.25 -5.55
CA TYR A 28 -9.57 6.86 -5.11
C TYR A 28 -9.75 7.88 -3.99
N SER A 29 -10.96 8.42 -3.80
CA SER A 29 -11.25 9.28 -2.66
C SER A 29 -11.21 8.50 -1.33
N ASP A 30 -11.38 7.18 -1.38
CA ASP A 30 -11.33 6.29 -0.22
C ASP A 30 -9.98 5.59 -0.07
N PHE A 31 -9.02 5.87 -0.96
CA PHE A 31 -7.77 5.11 -1.00
C PHE A 31 -6.99 5.20 0.32
N PHE A 32 -7.05 6.33 1.00
CA PHE A 32 -6.39 6.45 2.30
C PHE A 32 -6.97 5.47 3.32
N ASP A 33 -8.28 5.25 3.28
CA ASP A 33 -8.92 4.28 4.18
C ASP A 33 -8.47 2.86 3.87
N TYR A 34 -8.31 2.52 2.59
CA TYR A 34 -7.77 1.21 2.20
C TYR A 34 -6.34 1.05 2.73
N LEU A 35 -5.51 2.07 2.52
CA LEU A 35 -4.12 2.06 2.98
C LEU A 35 -4.02 1.90 4.48
N ARG A 36 -4.83 2.65 5.23
CA ARG A 36 -4.84 2.58 6.69
C ARG A 36 -5.21 1.18 7.18
N GLU A 37 -6.25 0.59 6.61
CA GLU A 37 -6.67 -0.76 6.99
C GLU A 37 -5.59 -1.80 6.66
N ILE A 38 -4.95 -1.67 5.50
CA ILE A 38 -3.84 -2.55 5.12
C ILE A 38 -2.71 -2.45 6.14
N CYS A 39 -2.32 -1.24 6.52
CA CYS A 39 -1.24 -1.02 7.48
C CYS A 39 -1.60 -1.54 8.87
N GLU A 40 -2.86 -1.41 9.28
CA GLU A 40 -3.33 -1.99 10.54
C GLU A 40 -3.20 -3.52 10.52
N THR A 41 -3.61 -4.14 9.42
CA THR A 41 -3.50 -5.59 9.24
C THR A 41 -2.06 -6.06 9.29
N LEU A 42 -1.15 -5.30 8.68
CA LEU A 42 0.28 -5.62 8.66
C LEU A 42 1.01 -5.21 9.94
N ASP A 43 0.34 -4.47 10.82
CA ASP A 43 0.92 -3.92 12.05
C ASP A 43 2.14 -3.06 11.75
N VAL A 44 1.98 -2.12 10.82
CA VAL A 44 3.03 -1.16 10.44
C VAL A 44 2.45 0.26 10.45
N ALA A 45 3.35 1.25 10.50
CA ALA A 45 2.96 2.65 10.41
C ALA A 45 2.30 2.93 9.06
N THR A 46 1.33 3.87 9.04
CA THR A 46 0.68 4.28 7.80
C THR A 46 1.47 5.44 7.19
N PRO A 47 1.89 5.31 5.91
CA PRO A 47 2.63 6.40 5.26
C PRO A 47 1.73 7.57 4.90
N VAL A 48 2.35 8.69 4.53
CA VAL A 48 1.66 9.86 3.99
C VAL A 48 1.27 9.54 2.54
N LEU A 49 0.00 9.73 2.22
CA LEU A 49 -0.53 9.50 0.88
C LEU A 49 -0.62 10.83 0.13
N ILE A 50 0.06 10.92 -1.01
CA ILE A 50 0.01 12.10 -1.88
C ILE A 50 -0.52 11.72 -3.26
N LYS A 51 -0.84 12.72 -4.08
CA LYS A 51 -1.41 12.51 -5.43
C LYS A 51 -0.56 11.60 -6.30
N GLN A 52 0.76 11.73 -6.22
CA GLN A 52 1.68 10.90 -7.02
C GLN A 52 1.52 9.42 -6.72
N HIS A 53 1.24 9.07 -5.47
CA HIS A 53 0.97 7.68 -5.10
C HIS A 53 -0.30 7.16 -5.80
N LEU A 54 -1.36 7.98 -5.82
CA LEU A 54 -2.61 7.62 -6.48
C LEU A 54 -2.42 7.47 -7.99
N PHE A 55 -1.70 8.39 -8.62
CA PHE A 55 -1.40 8.30 -10.05
C PHE A 55 -0.59 7.05 -10.38
N SER A 56 0.40 6.73 -9.56
CA SER A 56 1.21 5.54 -9.75
C SER A 56 0.35 4.28 -9.72
N PHE A 57 -0.50 4.17 -8.70
CA PHE A 57 -1.37 3.01 -8.56
C PHE A 57 -2.37 2.91 -9.71
N ALA A 58 -2.98 4.03 -10.09
CA ALA A 58 -3.95 4.06 -11.18
C ALA A 58 -3.32 3.72 -12.53
N LYS A 59 -2.11 4.21 -12.78
CA LYS A 59 -1.44 4.06 -14.07
C LYS A 59 -0.69 2.74 -14.21
N TYR A 60 0.01 2.31 -13.15
CA TYR A 60 0.91 1.16 -13.19
C TYR A 60 0.41 -0.05 -12.40
N ASN A 61 -0.76 0.05 -11.76
CA ASN A 61 -1.33 -1.00 -10.90
C ASN A 61 -0.43 -1.34 -9.71
N ASN A 62 0.45 -0.43 -9.33
CA ASN A 62 1.25 -0.58 -8.12
C ASN A 62 1.72 0.79 -7.61
N VAL A 63 2.06 0.82 -6.34
CA VAL A 63 2.65 2.00 -5.70
C VAL A 63 3.61 1.54 -4.62
N LYS A 64 4.70 2.30 -4.45
CA LYS A 64 5.71 2.05 -3.42
C LYS A 64 5.75 3.23 -2.47
N PHE A 65 5.74 2.92 -1.18
CA PHE A 65 5.96 3.92 -0.13
C PHE A 65 7.35 3.66 0.45
N LEU A 66 8.23 4.64 0.27
CA LEU A 66 9.62 4.54 0.73
C LEU A 66 9.76 5.12 2.14
N ALA A 67 10.93 4.98 2.75
CA ALA A 67 11.17 5.47 4.11
C ALA A 67 10.76 6.94 4.28
N ASP A 68 11.04 7.78 3.27
CA ASP A 68 10.72 9.21 3.33
C ASP A 68 9.23 9.53 3.29
N ASP A 69 8.40 8.56 2.92
CA ASP A 69 6.95 8.74 2.89
C ASP A 69 6.30 8.51 4.26
N PHE A 70 7.08 8.09 5.24
CA PHE A 70 6.61 7.85 6.60
C PHE A 70 7.03 8.98 7.53
N MET A 71 6.13 9.36 8.45
CA MET A 71 6.39 10.44 9.40
C MET A 71 7.40 10.04 10.48
N GLU A 72 7.60 8.75 10.68
CA GLU A 72 8.48 8.20 11.71
C GLU A 72 9.41 7.16 11.11
N PRO A 73 10.55 6.84 11.78
CA PRO A 73 11.43 5.78 11.31
C PRO A 73 10.70 4.44 11.22
N ILE A 74 10.97 3.68 10.17
CA ILE A 74 10.37 2.37 9.95
C ILE A 74 11.45 1.28 9.99
N PRO A 75 11.11 0.05 10.44
CA PRO A 75 12.08 -1.05 10.51
C PRO A 75 12.18 -1.86 9.22
N PHE A 76 11.71 -1.32 8.10
CA PHE A 76 11.74 -1.98 6.79
C PHE A 76 12.10 -0.96 5.71
N ASP A 77 12.29 -1.42 4.46
CA ASP A 77 12.75 -0.56 3.38
C ASP A 77 11.62 0.14 2.64
N ARG A 78 10.53 -0.58 2.38
CA ARG A 78 9.39 -0.02 1.66
C ARG A 78 8.13 -0.87 1.83
N LEU A 79 7.00 -0.24 1.60
CA LEU A 79 5.70 -0.88 1.51
C LEU A 79 5.25 -0.83 0.05
N VAL A 80 4.90 -1.96 -0.53
CA VAL A 80 4.45 -2.06 -1.93
C VAL A 80 3.00 -2.52 -1.97
N LEU A 81 2.16 -1.77 -2.67
CA LEU A 81 0.78 -2.19 -2.95
C LEU A 81 0.67 -2.50 -4.44
N GLU A 82 0.13 -3.66 -4.76
CA GLU A 82 -0.06 -4.08 -6.14
C GLU A 82 -1.53 -4.42 -6.38
N ASN A 83 -2.11 -3.82 -7.41
CA ASN A 83 -3.48 -4.14 -7.83
C ASN A 83 -3.43 -5.44 -8.62
N ILE A 84 -3.95 -6.52 -8.03
CA ILE A 84 -3.92 -7.85 -8.64
C ILE A 84 -5.26 -8.26 -9.24
N PHE A 85 -6.24 -7.37 -9.20
CA PHE A 85 -7.50 -7.53 -9.91
C PHE A 85 -7.56 -6.51 -11.04
N VAL A 86 -7.07 -6.89 -12.19
CA VAL A 86 -6.99 -6.02 -13.38
C VAL A 86 -7.72 -6.64 -14.56
#